data_0be0378a9182d18b2f50dae97139b65c
#
_entry.id   0be0378a9182d18b2f50dae97139b65c
#
_cell.length_a   1.000
_cell.length_b   1.000
_cell.length_c   1.000
_cell.angle_alpha   90.00
_cell.angle_beta   90.00
_cell.angle_gamma   90.00
#
_symmetry.space_group_name_H-M   'P 1'
#
loop_
_entity.id
_entity.type
_entity.pdbx_description
1 polymer ?
#
loop_
_entity_poly.entity_id
_entity_poly.type
_entity_poly.pdbx_seq_one_letter_code
_entity_poly.pdbx_strand_id
1 'polypeptide(L)'
;FQVDMVPAHSIIWLFVEDRDQVQIDSILNEAVKLEIDRIAAAIPHDELSIQIDVAAAVFSRLEKNETSPYGSSKEETLEKFANIISDLGDRVPSTIDLLFHFCYGDADHKHIIDPTDMTDMVNAANLLKNTIKRHIDLIHMPVPRDRTDEAYFSPLGNLKLDAATVLCLG
;
A
#
# COMPACT_ATOMS: atom_id res chain seq x y z
N PHE A 1 -7.50 19.07 0.94
CA PHE A 1 -7.90 17.94 1.83
C PHE A 1 -7.13 16.70 1.44
N GLN A 2 -6.65 15.93 2.42
CA GLN A 2 -6.18 14.56 2.19
C GLN A 2 -7.20 13.62 2.83
N VAL A 3 -7.59 12.59 2.08
CA VAL A 3 -8.47 11.52 2.58
C VAL A 3 -7.72 10.20 2.49
N ASP A 4 -7.61 9.53 3.62
CA ASP A 4 -6.91 8.26 3.73
C ASP A 4 -7.92 7.10 3.57
N MET A 5 -7.63 6.21 2.61
CA MET A 5 -8.45 5.06 2.27
C MET A 5 -7.72 3.77 2.65
N VAL A 6 -8.38 2.93 3.42
CA VAL A 6 -7.82 1.65 3.85
C VAL A 6 -8.36 0.53 2.95
N PRO A 7 -7.52 -0.21 2.22
CA PRO A 7 -7.95 -1.38 1.46
C PRO A 7 -8.56 -2.44 2.37
N ALA A 8 -9.55 -3.17 1.87
CA ALA A 8 -10.31 -4.14 2.65
C ALA A 8 -9.43 -5.19 3.35
N HIS A 9 -8.39 -5.70 2.67
CA HIS A 9 -7.48 -6.70 3.25
C HIS A 9 -6.77 -6.24 4.52
N SER A 10 -6.54 -4.94 4.69
CA SER A 10 -5.93 -4.39 5.90
C SER A 10 -6.86 -4.47 7.12
N ILE A 11 -8.18 -4.48 6.89
CA ILE A 11 -9.19 -4.61 7.94
C ILE A 11 -9.51 -6.08 8.21
N ILE A 12 -9.81 -6.84 7.15
CA ILE A 12 -10.26 -8.23 7.30
C ILE A 12 -9.18 -9.15 7.84
N TRP A 13 -7.90 -8.82 7.64
CA TRP A 13 -6.77 -9.56 8.19
C TRP A 13 -6.89 -9.83 9.69
N LEU A 14 -7.47 -8.91 10.45
CA LEU A 14 -7.61 -9.02 11.90
C LEU A 14 -8.90 -9.72 12.34
N PHE A 15 -9.92 -9.77 11.48
CA PHE A 15 -11.29 -10.13 11.88
C PHE A 15 -11.90 -11.28 11.11
N VAL A 16 -11.24 -11.74 10.04
CA VAL A 16 -11.78 -12.77 9.12
C VAL A 16 -10.83 -13.93 9.04
N GLU A 17 -11.37 -15.14 9.15
CA GLU A 17 -10.61 -16.39 8.96
C GLU A 17 -9.96 -16.42 7.57
N ASP A 18 -8.73 -16.90 7.50
CA ASP A 18 -7.90 -16.90 6.28
C ASP A 18 -8.64 -17.47 5.07
N ARG A 19 -9.40 -18.56 5.23
CA ARG A 19 -10.15 -19.21 4.16
C ARG A 19 -11.20 -18.33 3.49
N ASP A 20 -11.71 -17.31 4.18
CA ASP A 20 -12.79 -16.44 3.72
C ASP A 20 -12.28 -15.07 3.29
N GLN A 21 -11.01 -14.75 3.58
CA GLN A 21 -10.44 -13.40 3.37
C GLN A 21 -10.54 -12.95 1.91
N VAL A 22 -10.11 -13.75 0.95
CA VAL A 22 -10.07 -13.36 -0.48
C VAL A 22 -11.47 -13.04 -1.02
N GLN A 23 -12.48 -13.80 -0.60
CA GLN A 23 -13.85 -13.57 -1.05
C GLN A 23 -14.42 -12.29 -0.43
N ILE A 24 -14.22 -12.09 0.87
CA ILE A 24 -14.70 -10.90 1.60
C ILE A 24 -13.96 -9.66 1.13
N ASP A 25 -12.64 -9.75 0.89
CA ASP A 25 -11.82 -8.67 0.35
C ASP A 25 -12.40 -8.14 -0.97
N SER A 26 -12.72 -9.03 -1.91
CA SER A 26 -13.30 -8.65 -3.19
C SER A 26 -14.61 -7.87 -3.03
N ILE A 27 -15.50 -8.30 -2.11
CA ILE A 27 -16.77 -7.64 -1.86
C ILE A 27 -16.58 -6.26 -1.21
N LEU A 28 -15.71 -6.18 -0.20
CA LEU A 28 -15.47 -4.93 0.52
C LEU A 28 -14.71 -3.91 -0.32
N ASN A 29 -13.79 -4.32 -1.19
CA ASN A 29 -13.11 -3.39 -2.09
C ASN A 29 -14.06 -2.72 -3.08
N GLU A 30 -15.16 -3.37 -3.50
CA GLU A 30 -16.20 -2.67 -4.27
C GLU A 30 -16.87 -1.56 -3.45
N ALA A 31 -17.08 -1.76 -2.15
CA ALA A 31 -17.59 -0.70 -1.29
C ALA A 31 -16.57 0.45 -1.11
N VAL A 32 -15.28 0.13 -0.99
CA VAL A 32 -14.20 1.14 -0.95
C VAL A 32 -14.17 1.96 -2.24
N LYS A 33 -14.31 1.34 -3.41
CA LYS A 33 -14.39 2.04 -4.69
C LYS A 33 -15.59 3.00 -4.77
N LEU A 34 -16.76 2.57 -4.28
CA LEU A 34 -17.95 3.44 -4.22
C LEU A 34 -17.73 4.63 -3.29
N GLU A 35 -16.96 4.46 -2.22
CA GLU A 35 -16.64 5.56 -1.32
C GLU A 35 -15.64 6.54 -1.97
N ILE A 36 -14.64 6.04 -2.71
CA ILE A 36 -13.76 6.88 -3.54
C ILE A 36 -14.59 7.75 -4.50
N ASP A 37 -15.58 7.16 -5.18
CA ASP A 37 -16.48 7.91 -6.08
C ASP A 37 -17.25 9.02 -5.36
N ARG A 38 -17.77 8.74 -4.17
CA ARG A 38 -18.51 9.73 -3.37
C ARG A 38 -17.63 10.88 -2.91
N ILE A 39 -16.42 10.57 -2.45
CA ILE A 39 -15.43 11.58 -2.03
C ILE A 39 -15.05 12.46 -3.22
N ALA A 40 -14.70 11.85 -4.36
CA ALA A 40 -14.36 12.57 -5.58
C ALA A 40 -15.50 13.46 -6.10
N ALA A 41 -16.76 13.04 -5.93
CA ALA A 41 -17.92 13.84 -6.31
C ALA A 41 -18.22 14.99 -5.33
N ALA A 42 -17.79 14.89 -4.09
CA ALA A 42 -18.13 15.84 -3.02
C ALA A 42 -17.11 16.97 -2.83
N ILE A 43 -15.83 16.73 -3.18
CA ILE A 43 -14.72 17.66 -2.92
C ILE A 43 -14.13 18.11 -4.27
N PRO A 44 -13.86 19.41 -4.48
CA PRO A 44 -13.16 19.88 -5.67
C PRO A 44 -11.82 19.15 -5.85
N HIS A 45 -11.54 18.67 -7.06
CA HIS A 45 -10.39 17.82 -7.34
C HIS A 45 -9.04 18.53 -7.10
N ASP A 46 -8.98 19.84 -7.31
CA ASP A 46 -7.81 20.68 -7.06
C ASP A 46 -7.55 20.95 -5.56
N GLU A 47 -8.49 20.57 -4.71
CA GLU A 47 -8.37 20.66 -3.25
C GLU A 47 -8.24 19.29 -2.58
N LEU A 48 -8.25 18.18 -3.35
CA LEU A 48 -8.31 16.82 -2.84
C LEU A 48 -7.07 16.02 -3.24
N SER A 49 -6.52 15.29 -2.28
CA SER A 49 -5.64 14.15 -2.52
C SER A 49 -6.23 12.90 -1.85
N ILE A 50 -6.08 11.74 -2.48
CA ILE A 50 -6.50 10.46 -1.91
C ILE A 50 -5.25 9.62 -1.67
N GLN A 51 -5.06 9.21 -0.41
CA GLN A 51 -4.01 8.30 0.02
C GLN A 51 -4.57 6.90 0.22
N ILE A 52 -3.90 5.90 -0.31
CA ILE A 52 -4.22 4.49 -0.07
C ILE A 52 -3.18 3.92 0.89
N ASP A 53 -3.65 3.40 2.03
CA ASP A 53 -2.80 2.87 3.09
C ASP A 53 -2.52 1.38 2.88
N VAL A 54 -1.29 1.05 2.50
CA VAL A 54 -0.80 -0.32 2.37
C VAL A 54 -0.15 -0.73 3.68
N ALA A 55 -0.95 -1.33 4.56
CA ALA A 55 -0.61 -1.52 5.96
C ALA A 55 0.11 -2.85 6.25
N ALA A 56 0.29 -3.14 7.55
CA ALA A 56 0.97 -4.31 8.07
C ALA A 56 0.42 -5.65 7.56
N ALA A 57 -0.84 -5.71 7.17
CA ALA A 57 -1.44 -6.91 6.55
C ALA A 57 -0.67 -7.41 5.31
N VAL A 58 -0.01 -6.52 4.59
CA VAL A 58 0.86 -6.83 3.45
C VAL A 58 2.28 -7.07 3.95
N PHE A 59 2.91 -6.06 4.53
CA PHE A 59 4.35 -6.07 4.83
C PHE A 59 4.75 -7.06 5.91
N SER A 60 3.88 -7.37 6.91
CA SER A 60 4.20 -8.39 7.88
C SER A 60 4.29 -9.80 7.28
N ARG A 61 3.46 -10.08 6.29
CA ARG A 61 3.48 -11.38 5.58
C ARG A 61 4.72 -11.49 4.70
N LEU A 62 5.08 -10.41 4.00
CA LEU A 62 6.27 -10.37 3.15
C LEU A 62 7.55 -10.55 3.97
N GLU A 63 7.69 -9.79 5.06
CA GLU A 63 8.89 -9.85 5.91
C GLU A 63 9.07 -11.22 6.57
N LYS A 64 7.97 -11.84 7.03
CA LYS A 64 8.01 -13.18 7.63
C LYS A 64 8.05 -14.32 6.61
N ASN A 65 7.90 -14.02 5.32
CA ASN A 65 7.76 -15.02 4.25
C ASN A 65 6.64 -16.04 4.55
N GLU A 66 5.52 -15.55 5.08
CA GLU A 66 4.37 -16.38 5.43
C GLU A 66 3.52 -16.70 4.19
N THR A 67 3.03 -17.93 4.11
CA THR A 67 1.95 -18.27 3.16
C THR A 67 0.69 -17.50 3.55
N SER A 68 -0.11 -17.12 2.57
CA SER A 68 -1.31 -16.33 2.81
C SER A 68 -2.45 -16.81 1.91
N PRO A 69 -3.71 -16.46 2.22
CA PRO A 69 -4.82 -16.71 1.30
C PRO A 69 -4.64 -16.03 -0.07
N TYR A 70 -3.73 -15.06 -0.17
CA TYR A 70 -3.48 -14.27 -1.37
C TYR A 70 -2.38 -14.86 -2.28
N GLY A 71 -1.57 -15.79 -1.77
CA GLY A 71 -0.52 -16.42 -2.57
C GLY A 71 0.24 -17.49 -1.79
N SER A 72 0.79 -18.48 -2.50
CA SER A 72 1.58 -19.58 -1.96
C SER A 72 3.06 -19.25 -1.82
N SER A 73 3.49 -18.12 -2.39
CA SER A 73 4.85 -17.56 -2.25
C SER A 73 4.78 -16.07 -1.93
N LYS A 74 5.93 -15.50 -1.54
CA LYS A 74 6.09 -14.07 -1.31
C LYS A 74 5.78 -13.25 -2.57
N GLU A 75 6.25 -13.72 -3.71
CA GLU A 75 6.06 -13.09 -5.02
C GLU A 75 4.58 -13.09 -5.40
N GLU A 76 3.90 -14.24 -5.34
CA GLU A 76 2.48 -14.36 -5.64
C GLU A 76 1.63 -13.47 -4.70
N THR A 77 1.95 -13.46 -3.44
CA THR A 77 1.29 -12.62 -2.43
C THR A 77 1.44 -11.14 -2.78
N LEU A 78 2.66 -10.71 -3.12
CA LEU A 78 2.94 -9.33 -3.50
C LEU A 78 2.22 -8.94 -4.79
N GLU A 79 2.24 -9.79 -5.82
CA GLU A 79 1.52 -9.57 -7.08
C GLU A 79 0.01 -9.44 -6.86
N LYS A 80 -0.57 -10.30 -6.01
CA LYS A 80 -1.99 -10.24 -5.70
C LYS A 80 -2.36 -8.92 -4.99
N PHE A 81 -1.59 -8.50 -3.99
CA PHE A 81 -1.81 -7.23 -3.32
C PHE A 81 -1.60 -6.03 -4.25
N ALA A 82 -0.56 -6.05 -5.08
CA ALA A 82 -0.34 -4.97 -6.04
C ALA A 82 -1.52 -4.82 -7.01
N ASN A 83 -2.11 -5.92 -7.49
CA ASN A 83 -3.30 -5.87 -8.35
C ASN A 83 -4.52 -5.28 -7.62
N ILE A 84 -4.78 -5.70 -6.37
CA ILE A 84 -5.88 -5.18 -5.55
C ILE A 84 -5.71 -3.68 -5.30
N ILE A 85 -4.52 -3.27 -4.91
CA ILE A 85 -4.20 -1.87 -4.57
C ILE A 85 -4.22 -1.00 -5.83
N SER A 86 -3.70 -1.49 -6.97
CA SER A 86 -3.76 -0.78 -8.25
C SER A 86 -5.20 -0.57 -8.72
N ASP A 87 -6.07 -1.56 -8.54
CA ASP A 87 -7.49 -1.46 -8.90
C ASP A 87 -8.22 -0.38 -8.09
N LEU A 88 -7.87 -0.20 -6.81
CA LEU A 88 -8.34 0.92 -5.99
C LEU A 88 -7.75 2.26 -6.46
N GLY A 89 -6.44 2.30 -6.72
CA GLY A 89 -5.76 3.51 -7.21
C GLY A 89 -6.27 3.95 -8.57
N ASP A 90 -6.53 3.02 -9.48
CA ASP A 90 -7.10 3.29 -10.81
C ASP A 90 -8.54 3.83 -10.73
N ARG A 91 -9.23 3.67 -9.59
CA ARG A 91 -10.55 4.26 -9.35
C ARG A 91 -10.49 5.75 -9.04
N VAL A 92 -9.39 6.23 -8.51
CA VAL A 92 -9.19 7.66 -8.22
C VAL A 92 -9.07 8.43 -9.54
N PRO A 93 -9.90 9.46 -9.81
CA PRO A 93 -9.79 10.28 -11.03
C PRO A 93 -8.39 10.86 -11.21
N SER A 94 -7.88 10.89 -12.44
CA SER A 94 -6.51 11.38 -12.75
C SER A 94 -6.29 12.88 -12.47
N THR A 95 -7.34 13.61 -12.14
CA THR A 95 -7.32 15.01 -11.72
C THR A 95 -7.21 15.20 -10.20
N ILE A 96 -7.14 14.10 -9.45
CA ILE A 96 -6.92 14.08 -8.00
C ILE A 96 -5.56 13.46 -7.75
N ASP A 97 -4.76 14.04 -6.86
CA ASP A 97 -3.46 13.48 -6.48
C ASP A 97 -3.65 12.12 -5.81
N LEU A 98 -2.91 11.10 -6.25
CA LEU A 98 -2.91 9.76 -5.71
C LEU A 98 -1.64 9.49 -4.91
N LEU A 99 -1.83 9.20 -3.63
CA LEU A 99 -0.75 8.94 -2.70
C LEU A 99 -0.83 7.50 -2.19
N PHE A 100 0.31 6.91 -1.89
CA PHE A 100 0.40 5.64 -1.20
C PHE A 100 1.22 5.80 0.09
N HIS A 101 0.66 5.31 1.18
CA HIS A 101 1.38 5.16 2.44
C HIS A 101 1.65 3.69 2.70
N PHE A 102 2.92 3.31 2.78
CA PHE A 102 3.34 1.99 3.23
C PHE A 102 3.54 2.01 4.74
N CYS A 103 3.14 0.94 5.42
CA CYS A 103 3.18 0.89 6.87
C CYS A 103 3.49 -0.53 7.38
N TYR A 104 4.41 -0.63 8.34
CA TYR A 104 4.68 -1.87 9.08
C TYR A 104 3.72 -2.05 10.28
N GLY A 105 2.73 -1.17 10.41
CA GLY A 105 1.79 -1.11 11.51
C GLY A 105 2.34 -0.39 12.73
N ASP A 106 1.45 0.17 13.51
CA ASP A 106 1.74 0.81 14.80
C ASP A 106 0.77 0.26 15.84
N ALA A 107 1.32 -0.34 16.88
CA ALA A 107 0.57 -0.76 18.06
C ALA A 107 1.31 -0.26 19.32
N ASP A 108 0.68 0.61 20.09
CA ASP A 108 1.26 1.22 21.28
C ASP A 108 2.59 1.96 21.00
N HIS A 109 2.67 2.70 19.89
CA HIS A 109 3.88 3.41 19.40
C HIS A 109 5.07 2.49 19.11
N LYS A 110 4.80 1.27 18.68
CA LYS A 110 5.80 0.30 18.23
C LYS A 110 5.35 -0.32 16.91
N HIS A 111 6.30 -0.58 16.04
CA HIS A 111 6.01 -1.35 14.82
C HIS A 111 5.47 -2.74 15.18
N ILE A 112 4.49 -3.21 14.44
CA ILE A 112 4.01 -4.61 14.54
C ILE A 112 5.10 -5.57 14.07
N ILE A 113 5.93 -5.10 13.13
CA ILE A 113 7.09 -5.81 12.64
C ILE A 113 8.23 -4.83 12.36
N ASP A 114 9.44 -5.20 12.73
CA ASP A 114 10.65 -4.46 12.37
C ASP A 114 11.21 -5.02 11.06
N PRO A 115 11.27 -4.22 9.98
CA PRO A 115 11.77 -4.68 8.69
C PRO A 115 13.27 -4.93 8.73
N THR A 116 13.71 -5.95 7.99
CA THR A 116 15.15 -6.24 7.83
C THR A 116 15.86 -5.10 7.09
N ASP A 117 15.26 -4.68 5.96
CA ASP A 117 15.69 -3.54 5.14
C ASP A 117 14.52 -3.03 4.28
N MET A 118 14.77 -2.13 3.33
CA MET A 118 13.73 -1.57 2.48
C MET A 118 13.35 -2.45 1.27
N THR A 119 13.84 -3.67 1.15
CA THR A 119 13.64 -4.52 -0.04
C THR A 119 12.16 -4.73 -0.35
N ASP A 120 11.35 -5.08 0.63
CA ASP A 120 9.93 -5.37 0.41
C ASP A 120 9.13 -4.12 -0.02
N MET A 121 9.44 -2.97 0.57
CA MET A 121 8.82 -1.71 0.16
C MET A 121 9.23 -1.29 -1.25
N VAL A 122 10.50 -1.44 -1.60
CA VAL A 122 11.00 -1.14 -2.94
C VAL A 122 10.36 -2.06 -3.99
N ASN A 123 10.28 -3.36 -3.70
CA ASN A 123 9.63 -4.32 -4.60
C ASN A 123 8.13 -4.01 -4.76
N ALA A 124 7.44 -3.68 -3.67
CA ALA A 124 6.03 -3.27 -3.70
C ALA A 124 5.82 -2.01 -4.53
N ALA A 125 6.63 -0.97 -4.32
CA ALA A 125 6.55 0.28 -5.07
C ALA A 125 6.81 0.07 -6.58
N ASN A 126 7.84 -0.70 -6.92
CA ASN A 126 8.17 -1.01 -8.32
C ASN A 126 7.05 -1.80 -9.01
N LEU A 127 6.47 -2.78 -8.30
CA LEU A 127 5.38 -3.57 -8.85
C LEU A 127 4.11 -2.73 -8.99
N LEU A 128 3.76 -1.95 -7.98
CA LEU A 128 2.61 -1.04 -8.01
C LEU A 128 2.71 -0.06 -9.18
N LYS A 129 3.87 0.59 -9.37
CA LYS A 129 4.14 1.48 -10.48
C LYS A 129 3.95 0.80 -11.85
N ASN A 130 4.30 -0.48 -11.97
CA ASN A 130 4.14 -1.23 -13.22
C ASN A 130 2.70 -1.73 -13.47
N THR A 131 1.89 -1.84 -12.42
CA THR A 131 0.53 -2.41 -12.48
C THR A 131 -0.54 -1.33 -12.64
N ILE A 132 -0.35 -0.18 -11.97
CA ILE A 132 -1.30 0.93 -12.00
C ILE A 132 -1.29 1.62 -13.36
N LYS A 133 -2.46 2.09 -13.83
CA LYS A 133 -2.65 2.70 -15.16
C LYS A 133 -2.58 4.21 -15.15
N ARG A 134 -2.41 4.80 -13.98
CA ARG A 134 -2.31 6.26 -13.80
C ARG A 134 -1.01 6.65 -13.10
N HIS A 135 -0.71 7.94 -13.07
CA HIS A 135 0.40 8.49 -12.32
C HIS A 135 0.19 8.31 -10.80
N ILE A 136 1.28 8.01 -10.10
CA ILE A 136 1.37 8.04 -8.63
C ILE A 136 2.09 9.32 -8.24
N ASP A 137 1.42 10.19 -7.48
CA ASP A 137 1.97 11.50 -7.13
C ASP A 137 2.97 11.40 -5.97
N LEU A 138 2.70 10.53 -4.98
CA LEU A 138 3.60 10.34 -3.84
C LEU A 138 3.55 8.91 -3.31
N ILE A 139 4.72 8.39 -2.90
CA ILE A 139 4.85 7.18 -2.08
C ILE A 139 5.57 7.54 -0.79
N HIS A 140 4.93 7.28 0.35
CA HIS A 140 5.54 7.38 1.67
C HIS A 140 5.97 5.99 2.15
N MET A 141 7.23 5.87 2.54
CA MET A 141 7.81 4.66 3.13
C MET A 141 8.32 4.98 4.53
N PRO A 142 7.81 4.31 5.58
CA PRO A 142 8.28 4.55 6.93
C PRO A 142 9.70 4.03 7.12
N VAL A 143 10.45 4.75 7.95
CA VAL A 143 11.79 4.37 8.38
C VAL A 143 11.77 4.19 9.89
N PRO A 144 12.19 3.02 10.43
CA PRO A 144 12.31 2.84 11.87
C PRO A 144 13.27 3.87 12.45
N ARG A 145 12.91 4.46 13.60
CA ARG A 145 13.57 5.62 14.20
C ARG A 145 15.08 5.43 14.43
N ASP A 146 15.51 4.21 14.68
CA ASP A 146 16.89 3.83 15.01
C ASP A 146 17.71 3.35 13.79
N ARG A 147 17.08 3.31 12.59
CA ARG A 147 17.77 2.89 11.37
C ARG A 147 18.44 4.07 10.68
N THR A 148 19.78 4.04 10.73
CA THR A 148 20.65 5.03 10.09
C THR A 148 21.76 4.37 9.26
N ASP A 149 21.74 3.05 9.20
CA ASP A 149 22.75 2.23 8.55
C ASP A 149 22.52 2.14 7.03
N GLU A 150 23.57 2.27 6.25
CA GLU A 150 23.53 2.20 4.79
C GLU A 150 22.92 0.90 4.27
N ALA A 151 23.12 -0.22 4.98
CA ALA A 151 22.56 -1.51 4.61
C ALA A 151 21.03 -1.49 4.55
N TYR A 152 20.37 -0.78 5.48
CA TYR A 152 18.92 -0.65 5.50
C TYR A 152 18.39 0.07 4.25
N PHE A 153 19.07 1.13 3.82
CA PHE A 153 18.65 1.96 2.69
C PHE A 153 19.15 1.47 1.34
N SER A 154 20.11 0.54 1.29
CA SER A 154 20.73 0.08 0.04
C SER A 154 19.73 -0.39 -1.02
N PRO A 155 18.56 -1.02 -0.69
CA PRO A 155 17.56 -1.41 -1.68
C PRO A 155 16.96 -0.25 -2.46
N LEU A 156 16.99 0.99 -1.93
CA LEU A 156 16.49 2.18 -2.65
C LEU A 156 17.21 2.40 -3.99
N GLY A 157 18.44 1.91 -4.15
CA GLY A 157 19.15 1.92 -5.43
C GLY A 157 18.43 1.16 -6.55
N ASN A 158 17.48 0.27 -6.22
CA ASN A 158 16.66 -0.49 -7.16
C ASN A 158 15.25 0.11 -7.37
N LEU A 159 14.93 1.22 -6.71
CA LEU A 159 13.64 1.88 -6.85
C LEU A 159 13.48 2.52 -8.24
N LYS A 160 12.36 2.25 -8.91
CA LYS A 160 12.10 2.66 -10.30
C LYS A 160 10.81 3.48 -10.40
N LEU A 161 10.73 4.58 -9.69
CA LEU A 161 9.59 5.49 -9.78
C LEU A 161 9.72 6.41 -11.01
N ASP A 162 8.59 6.98 -11.44
CA ASP A 162 8.58 8.02 -12.46
C ASP A 162 9.21 9.30 -11.88
N ALA A 163 9.85 10.11 -12.74
CA ALA A 163 10.57 11.32 -12.30
C ALA A 163 9.69 12.36 -11.58
N ALA A 164 8.37 12.31 -11.81
CA ALA A 164 7.41 13.21 -11.16
C ALA A 164 6.83 12.63 -9.86
N THR A 165 7.08 11.35 -9.54
CA THR A 165 6.61 10.74 -8.29
C THR A 165 7.50 11.18 -7.14
N VAL A 166 6.91 11.72 -6.09
CA VAL A 166 7.63 12.11 -4.87
C VAL A 166 7.82 10.89 -3.97
N LEU A 167 9.06 10.62 -3.56
CA LEU A 167 9.35 9.67 -2.48
C LEU A 167 9.49 10.43 -1.16
N CYS A 168 8.69 10.05 -0.17
CA CYS A 168 8.80 10.53 1.20
C CYS A 168 9.30 9.39 2.09
N LEU A 169 10.35 9.64 2.87
CA LEU A 169 10.89 8.73 3.89
C LEU A 169 10.66 9.34 5.27
N GLY A 170 10.09 8.60 6.22
CA GLY A 170 9.84 9.12 7.56
C GLY A 170 9.22 8.17 8.56
#